data_ac20bbd0e1761567c01c78b354f89ecf
#
_entry.id   ac20bbd0e1761567c01c78b354f89ecf
#
_cell.length_a   1.000
_cell.length_b   1.000
_cell.length_c   1.000
_cell.angle_alpha   90.00
_cell.angle_beta   90.00
_cell.angle_gamma   90.00
#
_symmetry.space_group_name_H-M   'P 1'
#
loop_
_entity.id
_entity.type
_entity.pdbx_description
1 polymer ?
#
loop_
_entity_poly.entity_id
_entity_poly.type
_entity_poly.pdbx_seq_one_letter_code
_entity_poly.pdbx_strand_id
1 'polypeptide(L)'
;MTNTRTIPGFSCSRHEGVVTIQLTRVEQHNRIDPADLTGLRETIASAANDETAIALVVTGTGATTFSSGYTLSELAAGNIDDSFESFLNELEACPLPTVCALNGSVYGGATDLALCCDVRIGVEGTRMFMPAARIGLHYYPDGMRRYVRELGLAQAKRLFLTGMTLDAPEMLRVGFLTELVKPEQLSSRTAEYIDALRACVPDTVRSMKRQLIAIAEGDTTLSADRTAYERSLQSPVIAQRIKQRRA
;
A
#
# COMPACT_ATOMS: atom_id res chain seq x y z
N MET A 1 24.53 0.18 5.05
CA MET A 1 24.65 -1.10 4.32
C MET A 1 23.24 -1.58 4.00
N THR A 2 22.97 -1.92 2.75
CA THR A 2 21.66 -2.48 2.35
C THR A 2 21.67 -3.97 2.65
N ASN A 3 20.77 -4.42 3.54
CA ASN A 3 20.59 -5.85 3.79
C ASN A 3 19.42 -6.33 2.95
N THR A 4 19.66 -7.23 1.99
CA THR A 4 18.62 -7.77 1.10
C THR A 4 18.45 -9.25 1.35
N ARG A 5 17.21 -9.67 1.65
CA ARG A 5 16.78 -11.06 1.74
C ARG A 5 15.91 -11.37 0.52
N THR A 6 16.27 -12.38 -0.26
CA THR A 6 15.47 -12.87 -1.40
C THR A 6 14.70 -14.11 -0.98
N ILE A 7 13.39 -14.10 -1.25
CA ILE A 7 12.45 -15.19 -1.00
C ILE A 7 11.81 -15.52 -2.36
N PRO A 8 11.44 -16.77 -2.65
CA PRO A 8 10.71 -17.05 -3.89
C PRO A 8 9.48 -16.13 -3.99
N GLY A 9 9.38 -15.33 -5.05
CA GLY A 9 8.28 -14.42 -5.31
C GLY A 9 8.46 -12.96 -4.91
N PHE A 10 9.33 -12.67 -3.96
CA PHE A 10 9.67 -11.29 -3.61
C PHE A 10 11.05 -11.18 -2.97
N SER A 11 11.58 -9.98 -2.92
CA SER A 11 12.74 -9.64 -2.11
C SER A 11 12.37 -8.57 -1.08
N CYS A 12 13.06 -8.60 0.05
CA CYS A 12 12.96 -7.56 1.06
C CYS A 12 14.33 -6.93 1.26
N SER A 13 14.39 -5.61 1.20
CA SER A 13 15.61 -4.85 1.49
C SER A 13 15.35 -3.79 2.55
N ARG A 14 16.41 -3.44 3.30
CA ARG A 14 16.38 -2.37 4.29
C ARG A 14 17.51 -1.39 4.00
N HIS A 15 17.16 -0.12 3.90
CA HIS A 15 18.12 0.95 3.69
C HIS A 15 17.65 2.22 4.41
N GLU A 16 18.47 2.74 5.33
CA GLU A 16 18.20 4.00 6.05
C GLU A 16 16.77 4.14 6.60
N GLY A 17 16.27 3.10 7.28
CA GLY A 17 14.93 3.09 7.86
C GLY A 17 13.80 2.82 6.88
N VAL A 18 14.09 2.63 5.59
CA VAL A 18 13.09 2.22 4.59
C VAL A 18 13.14 0.72 4.40
N VAL A 19 11.99 0.07 4.56
CA VAL A 19 11.80 -1.34 4.22
C VAL A 19 11.14 -1.40 2.84
N THR A 20 11.77 -2.11 1.90
CA THR A 20 11.22 -2.27 0.54
C THR A 20 10.87 -3.72 0.29
N ILE A 21 9.62 -4.00 -0.05
CA ILE A 21 9.15 -5.26 -0.61
C ILE A 21 9.08 -5.10 -2.12
N GLN A 22 9.82 -5.94 -2.85
CA GLN A 22 9.82 -5.95 -4.30
C GLN A 22 9.35 -7.32 -4.82
N LEU A 23 8.22 -7.35 -5.54
CA LEU A 23 7.74 -8.56 -6.19
C LEU A 23 8.67 -8.93 -7.36
N THR A 24 9.04 -10.21 -7.49
CA THR A 24 10.16 -10.62 -8.37
C THR A 24 9.82 -11.65 -9.44
N ARG A 25 8.55 -12.07 -9.59
CA ARG A 25 8.12 -13.02 -10.63
C ARG A 25 7.78 -12.32 -11.94
N VAL A 26 8.74 -11.66 -12.57
CA VAL A 26 8.53 -10.88 -13.82
C VAL A 26 7.82 -11.69 -14.90
N GLU A 27 8.27 -12.92 -15.15
CA GLU A 27 7.71 -13.82 -16.17
C GLU A 27 6.26 -14.25 -15.88
N GLN A 28 5.79 -14.05 -14.67
CA GLN A 28 4.43 -14.31 -14.22
C GLN A 28 3.71 -13.02 -13.81
N HIS A 29 4.14 -11.90 -14.37
CA HIS A 29 3.55 -10.59 -14.08
C HIS A 29 3.53 -10.26 -12.59
N ASN A 30 4.58 -10.61 -11.83
CA ASN A 30 4.72 -10.40 -10.39
C ASN A 30 3.52 -10.93 -9.60
N ARG A 31 3.02 -12.11 -9.98
CA ARG A 31 1.94 -12.82 -9.30
C ARG A 31 2.34 -13.13 -7.85
N ILE A 32 1.38 -13.06 -6.97
CA ILE A 32 1.52 -13.47 -5.56
C ILE A 32 0.94 -14.87 -5.42
N ASP A 33 1.72 -15.79 -4.87
CA ASP A 33 1.32 -17.18 -4.60
C ASP A 33 1.10 -17.41 -3.09
N PRO A 34 0.36 -18.46 -2.67
CA PRO A 34 0.15 -18.77 -1.25
C PRO A 34 1.45 -18.90 -0.46
N ALA A 35 2.49 -19.48 -1.08
CA ALA A 35 3.80 -19.64 -0.45
C ALA A 35 4.51 -18.32 -0.11
N ASP A 36 4.10 -17.19 -0.70
CA ASP A 36 4.69 -15.88 -0.43
C ASP A 36 4.09 -15.24 0.82
N LEU A 37 2.82 -15.57 1.14
CA LEU A 37 2.02 -14.83 2.11
C LEU A 37 2.65 -14.81 3.50
N THR A 38 3.16 -15.97 3.96
CA THR A 38 3.83 -16.05 5.27
C THR A 38 5.02 -15.09 5.34
N GLY A 39 5.90 -15.14 4.33
CA GLY A 39 7.08 -14.27 4.31
C GLY A 39 6.75 -12.77 4.13
N LEU A 40 5.71 -12.44 3.37
CA LEU A 40 5.21 -11.07 3.22
C LEU A 40 4.67 -10.54 4.56
N ARG A 41 3.85 -11.32 5.27
CA ARG A 41 3.31 -10.98 6.59
C ARG A 41 4.41 -10.82 7.64
N GLU A 42 5.37 -11.75 7.70
CA GLU A 42 6.55 -11.63 8.57
C GLU A 42 7.36 -10.36 8.29
N THR A 43 7.51 -9.98 7.01
CA THR A 43 8.22 -8.77 6.61
C THR A 43 7.49 -7.52 7.10
N ILE A 44 6.17 -7.45 6.93
CA ILE A 44 5.34 -6.33 7.41
C ILE A 44 5.40 -6.24 8.94
N ALA A 45 5.21 -7.36 9.65
CA ALA A 45 5.27 -7.41 11.11
C ALA A 45 6.65 -6.98 11.65
N SER A 46 7.73 -7.45 11.01
CA SER A 46 9.09 -7.06 11.35
C SER A 46 9.35 -5.57 11.12
N ALA A 47 8.82 -5.00 10.03
CA ALA A 47 8.91 -3.57 9.76
C ALA A 47 8.11 -2.74 10.76
N ALA A 48 6.88 -3.18 11.10
CA ALA A 48 6.00 -2.50 12.04
C ALA A 48 6.61 -2.41 13.47
N ASN A 49 7.34 -3.44 13.87
CA ASN A 49 7.99 -3.54 15.19
C ASN A 49 9.40 -2.92 15.24
N ASP A 50 9.93 -2.45 14.11
CA ASP A 50 11.23 -1.80 14.05
C ASP A 50 11.07 -0.30 14.35
N GLU A 51 11.57 0.14 15.51
CA GLU A 51 11.52 1.56 15.93
C GLU A 51 12.32 2.48 14.99
N THR A 52 13.29 1.93 14.27
CA THR A 52 14.11 2.68 13.31
C THR A 52 13.47 2.78 11.92
N ALA A 53 12.42 2.00 11.66
CA ALA A 53 11.70 2.04 10.39
C ALA A 53 10.85 3.30 10.26
N ILE A 54 10.96 3.99 9.13
CA ILE A 54 10.24 5.23 8.83
C ILE A 54 9.17 5.03 7.76
N ALA A 55 9.32 4.06 6.87
CA ALA A 55 8.37 3.76 5.81
C ALA A 55 8.51 2.33 5.28
N LEU A 56 7.42 1.83 4.72
CA LEU A 56 7.38 0.60 3.93
C LEU A 56 7.07 0.95 2.47
N VAL A 57 7.90 0.48 1.54
CA VAL A 57 7.69 0.64 0.09
C VAL A 57 7.34 -0.71 -0.51
N VAL A 58 6.32 -0.75 -1.37
CA VAL A 58 5.95 -1.94 -2.15
C VAL A 58 6.08 -1.61 -3.64
N THR A 59 6.81 -2.45 -4.39
CA THR A 59 6.99 -2.27 -5.83
C THR A 59 7.10 -3.62 -6.54
N GLY A 60 7.10 -3.62 -7.86
CA GLY A 60 7.34 -4.81 -8.69
C GLY A 60 8.67 -4.74 -9.40
N THR A 61 9.10 -5.85 -9.99
CA THR A 61 10.24 -5.91 -10.91
C THR A 61 9.75 -5.83 -12.36
N GLY A 62 10.56 -5.28 -13.25
CA GLY A 62 10.23 -5.08 -14.65
C GLY A 62 9.54 -3.75 -14.91
N ALA A 63 9.11 -3.51 -16.17
CA ALA A 63 8.57 -2.22 -16.61
C ALA A 63 7.10 -2.28 -17.06
N THR A 64 6.50 -3.47 -17.16
CA THR A 64 5.17 -3.64 -17.77
C THR A 64 4.05 -3.87 -16.75
N THR A 65 4.35 -4.62 -15.70
CA THR A 65 3.33 -5.03 -14.73
C THR A 65 3.87 -4.84 -13.31
N PHE A 66 3.14 -4.09 -12.49
CA PHE A 66 3.38 -4.06 -11.06
C PHE A 66 3.08 -5.41 -10.44
N SER A 67 1.84 -5.91 -10.63
CA SER A 67 1.44 -7.26 -10.24
C SER A 67 0.12 -7.65 -10.91
N SER A 68 -0.02 -8.94 -11.22
CA SER A 68 -1.29 -9.54 -11.66
C SER A 68 -2.19 -9.99 -10.50
N GLY A 69 -1.77 -9.79 -9.26
CA GLY A 69 -2.54 -10.15 -8.07
C GLY A 69 -2.27 -11.56 -7.59
N TYR A 70 -3.25 -12.10 -6.87
CA TYR A 70 -3.19 -13.45 -6.30
C TYR A 70 -3.43 -14.51 -7.37
N THR A 71 -2.82 -15.67 -7.22
CA THR A 71 -2.90 -16.76 -8.21
C THR A 71 -4.34 -17.28 -8.39
N LEU A 72 -4.78 -17.38 -9.64
CA LEU A 72 -6.11 -17.93 -9.97
C LEU A 72 -6.15 -19.46 -9.90
N SER A 73 -5.01 -20.14 -9.92
CA SER A 73 -4.97 -21.61 -9.84
C SER A 73 -5.51 -22.15 -8.52
N GLU A 74 -5.23 -21.47 -7.42
CA GLU A 74 -5.77 -21.84 -6.10
C GLU A 74 -7.27 -21.60 -6.02
N LEU A 75 -7.75 -20.50 -6.61
CA LEU A 75 -9.18 -20.23 -6.74
C LEU A 75 -9.88 -21.34 -7.53
N ALA A 76 -9.31 -21.76 -8.67
CA ALA A 76 -9.86 -22.82 -9.51
C ALA A 76 -9.81 -24.22 -8.82
N ALA A 77 -8.83 -24.46 -7.96
CA ALA A 77 -8.69 -25.70 -7.21
C ALA A 77 -9.62 -25.77 -5.98
N GLY A 78 -10.33 -24.70 -5.65
CA GLY A 78 -11.15 -24.61 -4.44
C GLY A 78 -10.38 -24.50 -3.13
N ASN A 79 -9.07 -24.25 -3.19
CA ASN A 79 -8.18 -24.06 -2.05
C ASN A 79 -8.19 -22.60 -1.59
N ILE A 80 -9.38 -22.06 -1.36
CA ILE A 80 -9.54 -20.66 -0.95
C ILE A 80 -9.64 -20.60 0.55
N ASP A 81 -8.72 -19.89 1.17
CA ASP A 81 -8.77 -19.47 2.55
C ASP A 81 -8.73 -17.94 2.66
N ASP A 82 -8.71 -17.42 3.86
CA ASP A 82 -8.64 -15.97 4.15
C ASP A 82 -7.20 -15.43 4.20
N SER A 83 -6.20 -16.23 3.82
CA SER A 83 -4.79 -15.87 3.99
C SER A 83 -4.37 -14.64 3.18
N PHE A 84 -4.91 -14.49 1.95
CA PHE A 84 -4.65 -13.31 1.13
C PHE A 84 -5.35 -12.06 1.68
N GLU A 85 -6.60 -12.19 2.12
CA GLU A 85 -7.34 -11.11 2.79
C GLU A 85 -6.63 -10.69 4.09
N SER A 86 -6.22 -11.67 4.92
CA SER A 86 -5.45 -11.43 6.14
C SER A 86 -4.15 -10.68 5.89
N PHE A 87 -3.40 -11.06 4.85
CA PHE A 87 -2.18 -10.35 4.44
C PHE A 87 -2.46 -8.89 4.08
N LEU A 88 -3.52 -8.62 3.31
CA LEU A 88 -3.88 -7.27 2.93
C LEU A 88 -4.37 -6.44 4.12
N ASN A 89 -5.13 -7.04 5.03
CA ASN A 89 -5.56 -6.40 6.26
C ASN A 89 -4.36 -6.02 7.16
N GLU A 90 -3.34 -6.87 7.25
CA GLU A 90 -2.11 -6.56 7.97
C GLU A 90 -1.30 -5.44 7.30
N LEU A 91 -1.26 -5.40 5.97
CA LEU A 91 -0.61 -4.30 5.24
C LEU A 91 -1.33 -2.96 5.47
N GLU A 92 -2.66 -2.95 5.42
CA GLU A 92 -3.48 -1.78 5.71
C GLU A 92 -3.28 -1.28 7.14
N ALA A 93 -3.25 -2.21 8.11
CA ALA A 93 -3.06 -1.93 9.52
C ALA A 93 -1.60 -1.58 9.89
N CYS A 94 -0.65 -1.71 8.96
CA CYS A 94 0.75 -1.39 9.23
C CYS A 94 0.89 0.05 9.76
N PRO A 95 1.49 0.26 10.94
CA PRO A 95 1.60 1.59 11.53
C PRO A 95 2.56 2.51 10.78
N LEU A 96 3.46 1.94 9.96
CA LEU A 96 4.36 2.74 9.12
C LEU A 96 3.59 3.38 7.97
N PRO A 97 3.99 4.59 7.53
CA PRO A 97 3.60 5.07 6.21
C PRO A 97 3.99 4.07 5.13
N THR A 98 3.05 3.82 4.22
CA THR A 98 3.22 2.85 3.13
C THR A 98 3.14 3.53 1.77
N VAL A 99 4.12 3.25 0.91
CA VAL A 99 4.19 3.79 -0.46
C VAL A 99 4.14 2.63 -1.44
N CYS A 100 3.12 2.59 -2.29
CA CYS A 100 3.05 1.70 -3.43
C CYS A 100 3.62 2.40 -4.66
N ALA A 101 4.81 1.97 -5.10
CA ALA A 101 5.45 2.44 -6.32
C ALA A 101 5.10 1.50 -7.47
N LEU A 102 4.02 1.83 -8.20
CA LEU A 102 3.49 1.00 -9.28
C LEU A 102 4.32 1.20 -10.57
N ASN A 103 5.31 0.34 -10.74
CA ASN A 103 6.22 0.34 -11.89
C ASN A 103 5.57 -0.13 -13.21
N GLY A 104 4.30 -0.50 -13.19
CA GLY A 104 3.57 -1.03 -14.33
C GLY A 104 2.07 -1.18 -14.04
N SER A 105 1.38 -1.85 -14.95
CA SER A 105 -0.06 -2.13 -14.85
C SER A 105 -0.37 -3.02 -13.65
N VAL A 106 -1.58 -2.90 -13.10
CA VAL A 106 -1.99 -3.57 -11.87
C VAL A 106 -3.35 -4.24 -12.05
N TYR A 107 -3.47 -5.51 -11.60
CA TYR A 107 -4.64 -6.33 -11.88
C TYR A 107 -5.11 -7.14 -10.69
N GLY A 108 -6.42 -7.40 -10.63
CA GLY A 108 -7.03 -8.28 -9.66
C GLY A 108 -6.70 -7.90 -8.21
N GLY A 109 -6.32 -8.87 -7.38
CA GLY A 109 -5.96 -8.65 -5.98
C GLY A 109 -4.82 -7.66 -5.74
N ALA A 110 -3.95 -7.42 -6.75
CA ALA A 110 -2.91 -6.39 -6.63
C ALA A 110 -3.48 -4.96 -6.61
N THR A 111 -4.67 -4.73 -7.17
CA THR A 111 -5.33 -3.44 -7.07
C THR A 111 -5.74 -3.16 -5.62
N ASP A 112 -6.18 -4.19 -4.90
CA ASP A 112 -6.50 -4.08 -3.48
C ASP A 112 -5.23 -3.92 -2.62
N LEU A 113 -4.15 -4.65 -2.95
CA LEU A 113 -2.83 -4.43 -2.33
C LEU A 113 -2.38 -2.97 -2.45
N ALA A 114 -2.56 -2.37 -3.62
CA ALA A 114 -2.22 -0.96 -3.82
C ALA A 114 -3.11 -0.04 -2.95
N LEU A 115 -4.40 -0.34 -2.81
CA LEU A 115 -5.33 0.43 -1.96
C LEU A 115 -5.05 0.29 -0.47
N CYS A 116 -4.33 -0.75 -0.03
CA CYS A 116 -3.85 -0.87 1.35
C CYS A 116 -2.71 0.11 1.67
N CYS A 117 -2.08 0.70 0.65
CA CYS A 117 -0.98 1.64 0.84
C CYS A 117 -1.47 3.08 0.92
N ASP A 118 -0.80 3.91 1.74
CA ASP A 118 -1.19 5.31 1.98
C ASP A 118 -0.96 6.19 0.76
N VAL A 119 0.14 5.97 0.04
CA VAL A 119 0.52 6.70 -1.17
C VAL A 119 0.66 5.72 -2.33
N ARG A 120 0.10 6.03 -3.49
CA ARG A 120 0.15 5.22 -4.70
C ARG A 120 0.68 6.05 -5.86
N ILE A 121 1.93 5.82 -6.24
CA ILE A 121 2.58 6.50 -7.35
C ILE A 121 2.55 5.55 -8.55
N GLY A 122 1.84 5.94 -9.60
CA GLY A 122 1.77 5.16 -10.85
C GLY A 122 2.59 5.78 -11.96
N VAL A 123 2.82 5.02 -13.02
CA VAL A 123 3.53 5.48 -14.21
C VAL A 123 2.60 5.59 -15.43
N GLU A 124 2.90 6.56 -16.30
CA GLU A 124 2.18 6.75 -17.56
C GLU A 124 2.17 5.48 -18.41
N GLY A 125 1.14 5.32 -19.25
CA GLY A 125 0.98 4.18 -20.16
C GLY A 125 0.48 2.89 -19.48
N THR A 126 0.20 2.90 -18.19
CA THR A 126 -0.28 1.76 -17.43
C THR A 126 -1.80 1.74 -17.30
N ARG A 127 -2.33 0.63 -16.80
CA ARG A 127 -3.77 0.42 -16.62
C ARG A 127 -4.05 -0.48 -15.43
N MET A 128 -5.29 -0.42 -14.94
CA MET A 128 -5.80 -1.33 -13.91
C MET A 128 -7.14 -1.93 -14.31
N PHE A 129 -7.45 -3.11 -13.79
CA PHE A 129 -8.81 -3.61 -13.72
C PHE A 129 -9.00 -4.65 -12.61
N MET A 130 -10.23 -4.74 -12.10
CA MET A 130 -10.64 -5.71 -11.09
C MET A 130 -11.60 -6.72 -11.73
N PRO A 131 -11.14 -7.95 -12.05
CA PRO A 131 -11.93 -8.91 -12.82
C PRO A 131 -12.93 -9.73 -12.00
N ALA A 132 -13.07 -9.54 -10.70
CA ALA A 132 -13.79 -10.43 -9.80
C ALA A 132 -15.16 -10.87 -10.33
N ALA A 133 -16.04 -9.93 -10.69
CA ALA A 133 -17.35 -10.28 -11.23
C ALA A 133 -17.31 -10.98 -12.59
N ARG A 134 -16.28 -10.72 -13.43
CA ARG A 134 -16.12 -11.37 -14.74
C ARG A 134 -15.78 -12.86 -14.63
N ILE A 135 -15.12 -13.25 -13.53
CA ILE A 135 -14.77 -14.66 -13.27
C ILE A 135 -15.74 -15.32 -12.27
N GLY A 136 -16.82 -14.62 -11.89
CA GLY A 136 -17.82 -15.14 -10.94
C GLY A 136 -17.36 -15.15 -9.48
N LEU A 137 -16.27 -14.44 -9.16
CA LEU A 137 -15.80 -14.31 -7.78
C LEU A 137 -16.51 -13.16 -7.08
N HIS A 138 -17.20 -13.48 -5.98
CA HIS A 138 -17.62 -12.45 -5.03
C HIS A 138 -16.42 -12.02 -4.20
N TYR A 139 -16.07 -10.72 -4.29
CA TYR A 139 -14.91 -10.20 -3.56
C TYR A 139 -15.21 -10.10 -2.06
N TYR A 140 -14.21 -10.25 -1.22
CA TYR A 140 -14.37 -10.23 0.24
C TYR A 140 -14.71 -8.83 0.78
N PRO A 141 -15.42 -8.75 1.93
CA PRO A 141 -15.97 -7.50 2.46
C PRO A 141 -14.93 -6.41 2.72
N ASP A 142 -13.78 -6.75 3.32
CA ASP A 142 -12.74 -5.77 3.65
C ASP A 142 -12.13 -5.13 2.39
N GLY A 143 -11.93 -5.92 1.33
CA GLY A 143 -11.50 -5.37 0.05
C GLY A 143 -12.53 -4.42 -0.54
N MET A 144 -13.81 -4.80 -0.57
CA MET A 144 -14.88 -3.90 -1.06
C MET A 144 -14.96 -2.62 -0.22
N ARG A 145 -14.80 -2.71 1.11
CA ARG A 145 -14.75 -1.57 2.02
C ARG A 145 -13.62 -0.60 1.64
N ARG A 146 -12.41 -1.10 1.37
CA ARG A 146 -11.27 -0.30 0.93
C ARG A 146 -11.57 0.46 -0.36
N TYR A 147 -12.14 -0.20 -1.37
CA TYR A 147 -12.53 0.46 -2.61
C TYR A 147 -13.57 1.58 -2.39
N VAL A 148 -14.57 1.33 -1.55
CA VAL A 148 -15.58 2.36 -1.24
C VAL A 148 -14.96 3.52 -0.49
N ARG A 149 -14.08 3.26 0.47
CA ARG A 149 -13.40 4.28 1.25
C ARG A 149 -12.46 5.14 0.41
N GLU A 150 -11.64 4.51 -0.44
CA GLU A 150 -10.59 5.20 -1.20
C GLU A 150 -11.14 5.87 -2.48
N LEU A 151 -12.11 5.25 -3.16
CA LEU A 151 -12.57 5.69 -4.48
C LEU A 151 -14.00 6.24 -4.47
N GLY A 152 -14.71 6.04 -3.37
CA GLY A 152 -16.14 6.33 -3.27
C GLY A 152 -17.03 5.26 -3.93
N LEU A 153 -18.28 5.20 -3.47
CA LEU A 153 -19.23 4.14 -3.84
C LEU A 153 -19.47 4.05 -5.37
N ALA A 154 -19.52 5.18 -6.06
CA ALA A 154 -19.79 5.20 -7.51
C ALA A 154 -18.67 4.50 -8.31
N GLN A 155 -17.41 4.77 -7.99
CA GLN A 155 -16.27 4.16 -8.68
C GLN A 155 -16.09 2.69 -8.25
N ALA A 156 -16.29 2.37 -6.97
CA ALA A 156 -16.30 0.98 -6.52
C ALA A 156 -17.33 0.14 -7.27
N LYS A 157 -18.58 0.63 -7.42
CA LYS A 157 -19.61 -0.02 -8.25
C LYS A 157 -19.18 -0.16 -9.70
N ARG A 158 -18.64 0.89 -10.31
CA ARG A 158 -18.14 0.83 -11.70
C ARG A 158 -17.12 -0.29 -11.86
N LEU A 159 -16.14 -0.38 -10.98
CA LEU A 159 -15.08 -1.37 -11.07
C LEU A 159 -15.59 -2.79 -10.80
N PHE A 160 -16.28 -3.01 -9.69
CA PHE A 160 -16.74 -4.35 -9.32
C PHE A 160 -17.85 -4.89 -10.21
N LEU A 161 -18.82 -4.06 -10.61
CA LEU A 161 -19.97 -4.54 -11.38
C LEU A 161 -19.68 -4.71 -12.87
N THR A 162 -18.71 -3.99 -13.42
CA THR A 162 -18.41 -4.02 -14.84
C THR A 162 -17.06 -4.67 -15.18
N GLY A 163 -16.11 -4.65 -14.23
CA GLY A 163 -14.72 -5.03 -14.47
C GLY A 163 -14.06 -4.17 -15.57
N MET A 164 -14.50 -2.93 -15.76
CA MET A 164 -13.90 -2.03 -16.78
C MET A 164 -12.45 -1.74 -16.44
N THR A 165 -11.64 -1.62 -17.49
CA THR A 165 -10.25 -1.19 -17.38
C THR A 165 -10.20 0.32 -17.24
N LEU A 166 -9.35 0.83 -16.35
CA LEU A 166 -8.98 2.23 -16.24
C LEU A 166 -7.56 2.41 -16.77
N ASP A 167 -7.33 3.43 -17.58
CA ASP A 167 -5.98 3.89 -17.95
C ASP A 167 -5.35 4.75 -16.83
N ALA A 168 -4.08 5.09 -16.97
CA ALA A 168 -3.35 5.82 -15.94
C ALA A 168 -3.92 7.20 -15.60
N PRO A 169 -4.32 8.05 -16.57
CA PRO A 169 -5.03 9.29 -16.28
C PRO A 169 -6.34 9.09 -15.51
N GLU A 170 -7.10 8.08 -15.88
CA GLU A 170 -8.36 7.77 -15.20
C GLU A 170 -8.11 7.24 -13.78
N MET A 171 -7.09 6.39 -13.57
CA MET A 171 -6.67 5.95 -12.24
C MET A 171 -6.35 7.13 -11.31
N LEU A 172 -5.66 8.16 -11.83
CA LEU A 172 -5.39 9.39 -11.09
C LEU A 172 -6.69 10.15 -10.81
N ARG A 173 -7.53 10.34 -11.84
CA ARG A 173 -8.78 11.10 -11.71
C ARG A 173 -9.76 10.53 -10.69
N VAL A 174 -9.82 9.20 -10.56
CA VAL A 174 -10.72 8.54 -9.60
C VAL A 174 -10.11 8.36 -8.21
N GLY A 175 -8.87 8.78 -8.00
CA GLY A 175 -8.17 8.66 -6.71
C GLY A 175 -7.53 7.29 -6.45
N PHE A 176 -7.51 6.39 -7.44
CA PHE A 176 -6.75 5.14 -7.31
C PHE A 176 -5.25 5.42 -7.21
N LEU A 177 -4.73 6.35 -7.99
CA LEU A 177 -3.37 6.88 -7.83
C LEU A 177 -3.40 8.20 -7.04
N THR A 178 -2.45 8.36 -6.15
CA THR A 178 -2.15 9.63 -5.50
C THR A 178 -1.42 10.55 -6.46
N GLU A 179 -0.57 9.95 -7.32
CA GLU A 179 0.25 10.68 -8.28
C GLU A 179 0.53 9.82 -9.51
N LEU A 180 0.70 10.49 -10.66
CA LEU A 180 1.06 9.90 -11.94
C LEU A 180 2.33 10.57 -12.46
N VAL A 181 3.35 9.77 -12.75
CA VAL A 181 4.65 10.27 -13.22
C VAL A 181 5.11 9.50 -14.47
N LYS A 182 6.14 9.98 -15.13
CA LYS A 182 6.80 9.20 -16.19
C LYS A 182 7.55 8.01 -15.58
N PRO A 183 7.71 6.89 -16.32
CA PRO A 183 8.38 5.70 -15.80
C PRO A 183 9.75 5.96 -15.18
N GLU A 184 10.56 6.80 -15.83
CA GLU A 184 11.91 7.16 -15.37
C GLU A 184 11.93 8.01 -14.09
N GLN A 185 10.80 8.60 -13.71
CA GLN A 185 10.66 9.45 -12.52
C GLN A 185 10.18 8.68 -11.28
N LEU A 186 9.72 7.42 -11.43
CA LEU A 186 9.11 6.69 -10.32
C LEU A 186 10.04 6.58 -9.12
N SER A 187 11.30 6.23 -9.35
CA SER A 187 12.28 6.06 -8.27
C SER A 187 12.58 7.38 -7.55
N SER A 188 12.85 8.45 -8.29
CA SER A 188 13.13 9.77 -7.71
C SER A 188 11.93 10.32 -6.94
N ARG A 189 10.72 10.14 -7.51
CA ARG A 189 9.51 10.61 -6.85
C ARG A 189 9.20 9.82 -5.57
N THR A 190 9.42 8.51 -5.59
CA THR A 190 9.31 7.69 -4.37
C THR A 190 10.30 8.18 -3.30
N ALA A 191 11.54 8.47 -3.69
CA ALA A 191 12.55 9.02 -2.77
C ALA A 191 12.14 10.36 -2.16
N GLU A 192 11.52 11.25 -2.92
CA GLU A 192 10.99 12.54 -2.40
C GLU A 192 9.92 12.34 -1.32
N TYR A 193 9.01 11.36 -1.47
CA TYR A 193 8.05 11.00 -0.42
C TYR A 193 8.76 10.47 0.83
N ILE A 194 9.78 9.62 0.66
CA ILE A 194 10.57 9.10 1.77
C ILE A 194 11.30 10.24 2.51
N ASP A 195 11.90 11.17 1.78
CA ASP A 195 12.59 12.32 2.39
C ASP A 195 11.62 13.24 3.14
N ALA A 196 10.41 13.44 2.61
CA ALA A 196 9.36 14.14 3.32
C ALA A 196 8.97 13.44 4.63
N LEU A 197 8.86 12.10 4.62
CA LEU A 197 8.59 11.30 5.83
C LEU A 197 9.73 11.38 6.84
N ARG A 198 11.00 11.38 6.40
CA ARG A 198 12.16 11.57 7.27
C ARG A 198 12.15 12.90 8.02
N ALA A 199 11.61 13.93 7.40
CA ALA A 199 11.47 15.25 8.02
C ALA A 199 10.37 15.28 9.10
N CYS A 200 9.50 14.28 9.17
CA CYS A 200 8.41 14.20 10.13
C CYS A 200 8.85 13.55 11.47
N VAL A 201 7.97 13.62 12.46
CA VAL A 201 8.15 12.92 13.75
C VAL A 201 7.44 11.55 13.65
N PRO A 202 8.17 10.42 13.73
CA PRO A 202 7.61 9.11 13.43
C PRO A 202 6.35 8.76 14.24
N ASP A 203 6.36 8.97 15.56
CA ASP A 203 5.20 8.67 16.41
C ASP A 203 3.97 9.50 16.05
N THR A 204 4.19 10.75 15.67
CA THR A 204 3.10 11.63 15.22
C THR A 204 2.51 11.12 13.91
N VAL A 205 3.35 10.74 12.96
CA VAL A 205 2.90 10.19 11.67
C VAL A 205 2.10 8.89 11.88
N ARG A 206 2.64 7.96 12.68
CA ARG A 206 1.96 6.69 12.99
C ARG A 206 0.59 6.89 13.68
N SER A 207 0.53 7.80 14.65
CA SER A 207 -0.73 8.09 15.37
C SER A 207 -1.76 8.77 14.45
N MET A 208 -1.32 9.72 13.60
CA MET A 208 -2.20 10.39 12.64
C MET A 208 -2.74 9.40 11.60
N LYS A 209 -1.89 8.52 11.03
CA LYS A 209 -2.33 7.48 10.09
C LYS A 209 -3.46 6.64 10.71
N ARG A 210 -3.23 6.09 11.90
CA ARG A 210 -4.23 5.28 12.60
C ARG A 210 -5.55 6.04 12.79
N GLN A 211 -5.49 7.29 13.21
CA GLN A 211 -6.68 8.10 13.45
C GLN A 211 -7.40 8.47 12.15
N LEU A 212 -6.68 8.77 11.07
CA LEU A 212 -7.27 9.05 9.77
C LEU A 212 -8.04 7.84 9.22
N ILE A 213 -7.48 6.63 9.35
CA ILE A 213 -8.17 5.39 8.97
C ILE A 213 -9.44 5.21 9.82
N ALA A 214 -9.34 5.36 11.15
CA ALA A 214 -10.49 5.24 12.05
C ALA A 214 -11.62 6.24 11.72
N ILE A 215 -11.26 7.48 11.38
CA ILE A 215 -12.23 8.50 10.93
C ILE A 215 -12.94 8.04 9.64
N ALA A 216 -12.18 7.54 8.68
CA ALA A 216 -12.72 7.09 7.40
C ALA A 216 -13.59 5.85 7.53
N GLU A 217 -13.35 5.02 8.53
CA GLU A 217 -14.14 3.81 8.85
C GLU A 217 -15.35 4.07 9.75
N GLY A 218 -15.49 5.28 10.28
CA GLY A 218 -16.56 5.63 11.21
C GLY A 218 -16.39 5.01 12.60
N ASP A 219 -15.16 4.64 12.98
CA ASP A 219 -14.85 4.21 14.35
C ASP A 219 -14.95 5.43 15.30
N THR A 220 -16.07 5.52 16.00
CA THR A 220 -16.34 6.66 16.89
C THR A 220 -15.42 6.71 18.11
N THR A 221 -14.83 5.60 18.51
CA THR A 221 -13.93 5.52 19.67
C THR A 221 -12.54 6.05 19.32
N LEU A 222 -11.91 5.47 18.28
CA LEU A 222 -10.56 5.89 17.88
C LEU A 222 -10.56 7.26 17.19
N SER A 223 -11.59 7.60 16.42
CA SER A 223 -11.66 8.92 15.76
C SER A 223 -11.79 10.08 16.76
N ALA A 224 -12.42 9.84 17.91
CA ALA A 224 -12.57 10.84 18.96
C ALA A 224 -11.43 10.82 19.99
N ASP A 225 -10.49 9.88 19.92
CA ASP A 225 -9.36 9.78 20.85
C ASP A 225 -8.41 10.97 20.73
N ARG A 226 -8.31 11.76 21.81
CA ARG A 226 -7.45 12.94 21.89
C ARG A 226 -6.08 12.68 22.51
N THR A 227 -5.82 11.46 22.97
CA THR A 227 -4.62 11.12 23.75
C THR A 227 -3.33 11.44 23.01
N ALA A 228 -3.23 11.09 21.74
CA ALA A 228 -2.04 11.38 20.93
C ALA A 228 -1.86 12.89 20.70
N TYR A 229 -2.96 13.61 20.44
CA TYR A 229 -2.95 15.08 20.29
C TYR A 229 -2.47 15.77 21.57
N GLU A 230 -3.06 15.44 22.72
CA GLU A 230 -2.73 16.04 24.01
C GLU A 230 -1.29 15.75 24.44
N ARG A 231 -0.83 14.51 24.23
CA ARG A 231 0.58 14.14 24.42
C ARG A 231 1.52 14.96 23.53
N SER A 232 1.14 15.20 22.28
CA SER A 232 1.96 15.98 21.36
C SER A 232 2.15 17.42 21.82
N LEU A 233 1.11 18.05 22.37
CA LEU A 233 1.18 19.43 22.88
C LEU A 233 2.16 19.58 24.06
N GLN A 234 2.37 18.52 24.83
CA GLN A 234 3.30 18.50 25.97
C GLN A 234 4.71 18.07 25.57
N SER A 235 4.93 17.68 24.30
CA SER A 235 6.21 17.20 23.82
C SER A 235 7.21 18.34 23.62
N PRO A 236 8.45 18.23 24.13
CA PRO A 236 9.51 19.20 23.87
C PRO A 236 9.90 19.26 22.37
N VAL A 237 9.55 18.24 21.59
CA VAL A 237 9.85 18.15 20.15
C VAL A 237 9.20 19.29 19.38
N ILE A 238 7.97 19.70 19.72
CA ILE A 238 7.29 20.83 19.07
C ILE A 238 8.12 22.11 19.22
N ALA A 239 8.52 22.45 20.45
CA ALA A 239 9.30 23.66 20.71
C ALA A 239 10.64 23.64 19.98
N GLN A 240 11.31 22.48 19.94
CA GLN A 240 12.57 22.29 19.24
C GLN A 240 12.41 22.48 17.73
N ARG A 241 11.41 21.86 17.11
CA ARG A 241 11.13 21.95 15.66
C ARG A 241 10.72 23.35 15.23
N ILE A 242 9.95 24.07 16.06
CA ILE A 242 9.57 25.47 15.78
C ILE A 242 10.81 26.38 15.80
N LYS A 243 11.73 26.19 16.75
CA LYS A 243 12.99 26.95 16.79
C LYS A 243 13.85 26.72 15.57
N GLN A 244 13.97 25.46 15.10
CA GLN A 244 14.75 25.11 13.91
C GLN A 244 14.22 25.72 12.61
N ARG A 245 12.90 25.98 12.50
CA ARG A 245 12.30 26.63 11.34
C ARG A 245 12.47 28.16 11.29
N ARG A 246 12.85 28.77 12.42
CA ARG A 246 13.05 30.23 12.54
C ARG A 246 14.50 30.64 12.40
N ALA A 247 15.42 29.68 12.37
CA ALA A 247 16.86 29.87 12.13
C ALA A 247 17.20 29.58 10.67
#